data_0691207099ac2cc0a1738527dddb16c7
#
_entry.id   0691207099ac2cc0a1738527dddb16c7
#
_cell.length_a   1.000
_cell.length_b   1.000
_cell.length_c   1.000
_cell.angle_alpha   90.00
_cell.angle_beta   90.00
_cell.angle_gamma   90.00
#
_symmetry.space_group_name_H-M   'P 1'
#
loop_
_entity.id
_entity.type
_entity.pdbx_description
1 polymer ?
#
loop_
_entity_poly.entity_id
_entity_poly.type
_entity_poly.pdbx_seq_one_letter_code
_entity_poly.pdbx_strand_id
1 'polypeptide(L)'
;MLRLGFIGAGTVGSALAIRLSEKGYSVVAVSSRTRASAERLASAIKECRAYDSSQEVPDVADLVFITTPDAAIPAVVSAVRWHEGQSVVHCSGADSAQTLDPALEFGARTGAFHPLQTFASVRQAIDNIAGSTFAIEAEEPLKSTLKELAGALNGTFIELKARDKVIYHAAAVIACNYLVTLVKVADDLWQTFGVPRDEATRALLPLLRGTLNNIGAVGVPQCLTGPIARGDSGTVRKHIEALKKEAPDVLSVYCELGLQTIPVALAKGRIDENKADELRAVLKSGFKRREGGQGQDTADEKRGYRRDDALPVL
;
A
#
# COMPACT_ATOMS: atom_id res chain seq x y z
N MET A 1 14.80 7.27 -29.36
CA MET A 1 13.70 6.73 -28.52
C MET A 1 14.29 6.39 -27.18
N LEU A 2 13.66 6.78 -26.07
CA LEU A 2 14.15 6.54 -24.69
C LEU A 2 14.17 5.03 -24.41
N ARG A 3 15.36 4.49 -24.06
CA ARG A 3 15.55 3.08 -23.73
C ARG A 3 15.43 2.87 -22.24
N LEU A 4 14.52 2.00 -21.84
CA LEU A 4 14.23 1.70 -20.44
C LEU A 4 14.90 0.40 -20.01
N GLY A 5 15.50 0.40 -18.83
CA GLY A 5 16.07 -0.77 -18.18
C GLY A 5 15.48 -1.00 -16.80
N PHE A 6 15.46 -2.25 -16.35
CA PHE A 6 14.90 -2.62 -15.03
C PHE A 6 15.90 -3.45 -14.25
N ILE A 7 16.22 -3.02 -13.04
CA ILE A 7 16.95 -3.82 -12.04
C ILE A 7 15.94 -4.27 -11.00
N GLY A 8 15.50 -5.51 -11.12
CA GLY A 8 14.42 -6.12 -10.35
C GLY A 8 13.25 -6.53 -11.24
N ALA A 9 12.94 -7.83 -11.28
CA ALA A 9 11.80 -8.41 -12.01
C ALA A 9 10.72 -8.91 -11.03
N GLY A 10 10.46 -8.10 -9.99
CA GLY A 10 9.37 -8.31 -9.04
C GLY A 10 8.03 -7.82 -9.60
N THR A 11 7.02 -7.76 -8.74
CA THR A 11 5.64 -7.40 -9.12
C THR A 11 5.56 -6.01 -9.74
N VAL A 12 6.17 -5.00 -9.11
CA VAL A 12 6.17 -3.60 -9.61
C VAL A 12 6.97 -3.47 -10.91
N GLY A 13 8.21 -4.00 -10.93
CA GLY A 13 9.08 -3.93 -12.10
C GLY A 13 8.46 -4.61 -13.31
N SER A 14 7.86 -5.80 -13.13
CA SER A 14 7.20 -6.51 -14.23
C SER A 14 5.99 -5.75 -14.75
N ALA A 15 5.16 -5.19 -13.89
CA ALA A 15 3.99 -4.43 -14.31
C ALA A 15 4.36 -3.15 -15.07
N LEU A 16 5.32 -2.38 -14.58
CA LEU A 16 5.82 -1.17 -15.24
C LEU A 16 6.44 -1.50 -16.60
N ALA A 17 7.36 -2.47 -16.64
CA ALA A 17 8.06 -2.84 -17.87
C ALA A 17 7.09 -3.32 -18.96
N ILE A 18 6.16 -4.21 -18.64
CA ILE A 18 5.18 -4.73 -19.60
C ILE A 18 4.26 -3.61 -20.07
N ARG A 19 3.67 -2.82 -19.18
CA ARG A 19 2.73 -1.77 -19.57
C ARG A 19 3.40 -0.64 -20.36
N LEU A 20 4.63 -0.24 -19.99
CA LEU A 20 5.37 0.76 -20.76
C LEU A 20 5.74 0.23 -22.16
N SER A 21 6.12 -1.04 -22.27
CA SER A 21 6.36 -1.68 -23.57
C SER A 21 5.09 -1.72 -24.43
N GLU A 22 3.94 -2.07 -23.89
CA GLU A 22 2.63 -2.02 -24.57
C GLU A 22 2.26 -0.61 -25.04
N LYS A 23 2.78 0.43 -24.39
CA LYS A 23 2.62 1.85 -24.78
C LYS A 23 3.67 2.33 -25.76
N GLY A 24 4.52 1.45 -26.27
CA GLY A 24 5.51 1.75 -27.30
C GLY A 24 6.87 2.27 -26.78
N TYR A 25 7.09 2.22 -25.46
CA TYR A 25 8.42 2.53 -24.92
C TYR A 25 9.39 1.35 -25.13
N SER A 26 10.63 1.66 -25.44
CA SER A 26 11.67 0.65 -25.68
C SER A 26 12.23 0.11 -24.35
N VAL A 27 11.68 -1.00 -23.88
CA VAL A 27 12.23 -1.71 -22.70
C VAL A 27 13.27 -2.71 -23.22
N VAL A 28 14.54 -2.42 -22.97
CA VAL A 28 15.67 -3.14 -23.62
C VAL A 28 16.37 -4.14 -22.70
N ALA A 29 16.31 -3.93 -21.39
CA ALA A 29 17.12 -4.69 -20.44
C ALA A 29 16.41 -4.96 -19.13
N VAL A 30 16.63 -6.14 -18.60
CA VAL A 30 16.20 -6.49 -17.24
C VAL A 30 17.25 -7.37 -16.57
N SER A 31 17.54 -7.10 -15.32
CA SER A 31 18.28 -7.99 -14.42
C SER A 31 17.49 -8.26 -13.16
N SER A 32 17.77 -9.37 -12.52
CA SER A 32 17.12 -9.72 -11.24
C SER A 32 18.00 -10.68 -10.46
N ARG A 33 17.89 -10.67 -9.13
CA ARG A 33 18.57 -11.64 -8.26
C ARG A 33 18.32 -13.09 -8.71
N THR A 34 17.13 -13.38 -9.20
CA THR A 34 16.79 -14.69 -9.76
C THR A 34 16.77 -14.58 -11.28
N ARG A 35 17.69 -15.24 -11.96
CA ARG A 35 17.79 -15.28 -13.42
C ARG A 35 16.47 -15.64 -14.10
N ALA A 36 15.79 -16.67 -13.62
CA ALA A 36 14.49 -17.09 -14.15
C ALA A 36 13.40 -15.99 -14.08
N SER A 37 13.48 -15.06 -13.12
CA SER A 37 12.56 -13.92 -13.05
C SER A 37 12.86 -12.87 -14.13
N ALA A 38 14.13 -12.60 -14.39
CA ALA A 38 14.57 -11.71 -15.46
C ALA A 38 14.18 -12.28 -16.83
N GLU A 39 14.39 -13.58 -17.05
CA GLU A 39 14.04 -14.27 -18.30
C GLU A 39 12.53 -14.28 -18.55
N ARG A 40 11.70 -14.55 -17.52
CA ARG A 40 10.24 -14.47 -17.64
C ARG A 40 9.79 -13.05 -18.05
N LEU A 41 10.35 -12.03 -17.45
CA LEU A 41 9.99 -10.66 -17.80
C LEU A 41 10.48 -10.32 -19.22
N ALA A 42 11.71 -10.63 -19.56
CA ALA A 42 12.27 -10.38 -20.90
C ALA A 42 11.46 -11.10 -21.99
N SER A 43 11.04 -12.35 -21.77
CA SER A 43 10.26 -13.12 -22.74
C SER A 43 8.86 -12.55 -23.00
N ALA A 44 8.33 -11.74 -22.08
CA ALA A 44 7.04 -11.07 -22.22
C ALA A 44 7.13 -9.74 -22.99
N ILE A 45 8.34 -9.27 -23.32
CA ILE A 45 8.58 -7.96 -23.91
C ILE A 45 9.46 -8.11 -25.17
N LYS A 46 8.96 -7.61 -26.29
CA LYS A 46 9.71 -7.65 -27.56
C LYS A 46 11.04 -6.87 -27.42
N GLU A 47 12.13 -7.48 -27.91
CA GLU A 47 13.49 -6.89 -27.92
C GLU A 47 14.12 -6.65 -26.53
N CYS A 48 13.47 -7.09 -25.45
CA CYS A 48 14.04 -7.02 -24.12
C CYS A 48 14.98 -8.22 -23.87
N ARG A 49 16.13 -7.96 -23.23
CA ARG A 49 17.10 -8.98 -22.85
C ARG A 49 17.22 -9.12 -21.34
N ALA A 50 17.32 -10.36 -20.88
CA ALA A 50 17.67 -10.67 -19.51
C ALA A 50 19.18 -10.72 -19.35
N TYR A 51 19.71 -10.00 -18.36
CA TYR A 51 21.11 -9.91 -18.03
C TYR A 51 21.40 -10.57 -16.67
N ASP A 52 22.60 -11.10 -16.51
CA ASP A 52 23.05 -11.73 -15.27
C ASP A 52 23.50 -10.70 -14.24
N SER A 53 24.16 -9.65 -14.71
CA SER A 53 24.65 -8.56 -13.87
C SER A 53 23.76 -7.34 -13.94
N SER A 54 23.53 -6.69 -12.78
CA SER A 54 22.85 -5.40 -12.74
C SER A 54 23.62 -4.31 -13.47
N GLN A 55 24.95 -4.46 -13.64
CA GLN A 55 25.78 -3.51 -14.40
C GLN A 55 25.41 -3.46 -15.88
N GLU A 56 25.03 -4.58 -16.47
CA GLU A 56 24.72 -4.65 -17.91
C GLU A 56 23.45 -3.86 -18.30
N VAL A 57 22.60 -3.55 -17.33
CA VAL A 57 21.35 -2.80 -17.56
C VAL A 57 21.63 -1.33 -17.92
N PRO A 58 22.37 -0.55 -17.11
CA PRO A 58 22.73 0.83 -17.46
C PRO A 58 23.62 0.93 -18.70
N ASP A 59 24.40 -0.10 -19.04
CA ASP A 59 25.24 -0.06 -20.24
C ASP A 59 24.45 0.04 -21.55
N VAL A 60 23.14 -0.31 -21.52
CA VAL A 60 22.27 -0.31 -22.71
C VAL A 60 21.01 0.55 -22.57
N ALA A 61 20.71 1.08 -21.39
CA ALA A 61 19.50 1.85 -21.11
C ALA A 61 19.79 3.32 -20.79
N ASP A 62 18.88 4.21 -21.14
CA ASP A 62 18.97 5.65 -20.88
C ASP A 62 18.32 6.02 -19.54
N LEU A 63 17.25 5.31 -19.17
CA LEU A 63 16.55 5.43 -17.88
C LEU A 63 16.43 4.05 -17.24
N VAL A 64 16.98 3.89 -16.04
CA VAL A 64 16.96 2.64 -15.29
C VAL A 64 16.01 2.75 -14.09
N PHE A 65 15.10 1.78 -13.99
CA PHE A 65 14.25 1.60 -12.84
C PHE A 65 14.84 0.56 -11.89
N ILE A 66 15.11 0.95 -10.64
CA ILE A 66 15.45 0.03 -9.55
C ILE A 66 14.14 -0.36 -8.87
N THR A 67 13.68 -1.59 -9.12
CA THR A 67 12.43 -2.15 -8.62
C THR A 67 12.66 -3.37 -7.72
N THR A 68 13.80 -3.37 -7.05
CA THR A 68 14.14 -4.31 -5.98
C THR A 68 13.37 -3.96 -4.69
N PRO A 69 13.31 -4.85 -3.68
CA PRO A 69 12.83 -4.46 -2.35
C PRO A 69 13.58 -3.24 -1.82
N ASP A 70 12.89 -2.35 -1.10
CA ASP A 70 13.42 -1.06 -0.65
C ASP A 70 14.78 -1.19 0.06
N ALA A 71 14.90 -2.14 0.98
CA ALA A 71 16.15 -2.40 1.71
C ALA A 71 17.34 -2.78 0.80
N ALA A 72 17.12 -3.17 -0.44
CA ALA A 72 18.17 -3.53 -1.37
C ALA A 72 18.59 -2.36 -2.29
N ILE A 73 17.81 -1.29 -2.38
CA ILE A 73 18.08 -0.14 -3.28
C ILE A 73 19.46 0.47 -3.03
N PRO A 74 19.88 0.78 -1.77
CA PRO A 74 21.20 1.37 -1.52
C PRO A 74 22.35 0.50 -2.01
N ALA A 75 22.28 -0.81 -1.78
CA ALA A 75 23.31 -1.74 -2.22
C ALA A 75 23.37 -1.85 -3.76
N VAL A 76 22.22 -1.84 -4.42
CA VAL A 76 22.13 -1.91 -5.88
C VAL A 76 22.71 -0.65 -6.52
N VAL A 77 22.32 0.53 -6.07
CA VAL A 77 22.81 1.79 -6.68
C VAL A 77 24.30 1.97 -6.50
N SER A 78 24.86 1.55 -5.35
CA SER A 78 26.30 1.65 -5.07
C SER A 78 27.14 0.59 -5.80
N ALA A 79 26.55 -0.54 -6.17
CA ALA A 79 27.25 -1.63 -6.87
C ALA A 79 27.34 -1.42 -8.40
N VAL A 80 26.61 -0.45 -8.93
CA VAL A 80 26.52 -0.17 -10.37
C VAL A 80 27.31 1.11 -10.70
N ARG A 81 28.10 1.06 -11.76
CA ARG A 81 28.74 2.23 -12.34
C ARG A 81 27.77 2.87 -13.33
N TRP A 82 27.33 4.06 -13.00
CA TRP A 82 26.41 4.87 -13.81
C TRP A 82 27.17 5.67 -14.88
N HIS A 83 26.44 6.25 -15.83
CA HIS A 83 26.98 7.04 -16.91
C HIS A 83 26.50 8.49 -16.84
N GLU A 84 27.30 9.42 -17.28
CA GLU A 84 26.93 10.84 -17.35
C GLU A 84 25.65 11.05 -18.19
N GLY A 85 24.73 11.83 -17.66
CA GLY A 85 23.44 12.13 -18.31
C GLY A 85 22.39 11.02 -18.27
N GLN A 86 22.75 9.82 -17.79
CA GLN A 86 21.80 8.73 -17.56
C GLN A 86 20.78 9.09 -16.46
N SER A 87 19.64 8.47 -16.47
CA SER A 87 18.64 8.64 -15.42
C SER A 87 18.43 7.35 -14.65
N VAL A 88 18.32 7.44 -13.33
CA VAL A 88 18.01 6.31 -12.46
C VAL A 88 16.92 6.67 -11.47
N VAL A 89 15.93 5.80 -11.35
CA VAL A 89 14.80 6.01 -10.45
C VAL A 89 14.51 4.74 -9.65
N HIS A 90 14.01 4.90 -8.44
CA HIS A 90 13.47 3.78 -7.67
C HIS A 90 11.95 3.92 -7.49
N CYS A 91 11.31 2.80 -7.10
CA CYS A 91 9.86 2.74 -6.91
C CYS A 91 9.43 2.65 -5.43
N SER A 92 10.32 2.91 -4.47
CA SER A 92 9.97 2.95 -3.04
C SER A 92 8.99 4.09 -2.75
N GLY A 93 7.98 3.78 -1.95
CA GLY A 93 7.02 4.78 -1.47
C GLY A 93 7.53 5.63 -0.31
N ALA A 94 8.40 5.05 0.53
CA ALA A 94 8.90 5.69 1.74
C ALA A 94 10.27 6.36 1.55
N ASP A 95 11.17 5.75 0.75
CA ASP A 95 12.51 6.28 0.55
C ASP A 95 12.52 7.46 -0.41
N SER A 96 13.35 8.45 -0.10
CA SER A 96 13.60 9.61 -0.97
C SER A 96 14.56 9.24 -2.11
N ALA A 97 14.54 10.03 -3.19
CA ALA A 97 15.50 9.96 -4.28
C ALA A 97 16.96 10.08 -3.81
N GLN A 98 17.22 10.66 -2.63
CA GLN A 98 18.52 10.72 -1.99
C GLN A 98 19.17 9.35 -1.77
N THR A 99 18.38 8.28 -1.68
CA THR A 99 18.90 6.90 -1.66
C THR A 99 19.75 6.58 -2.89
N LEU A 100 19.56 7.33 -3.98
CA LEU A 100 20.30 7.17 -5.24
C LEU A 100 21.48 8.14 -5.38
N ASP A 101 21.84 8.90 -4.35
CA ASP A 101 22.96 9.87 -4.41
C ASP A 101 24.28 9.29 -4.92
N PRO A 102 24.64 8.00 -4.68
CA PRO A 102 25.83 7.42 -5.29
C PRO A 102 25.86 7.50 -6.83
N ALA A 103 24.68 7.56 -7.49
CA ALA A 103 24.65 7.72 -8.94
C ALA A 103 24.95 9.14 -9.40
N LEU A 104 24.72 10.16 -8.55
CA LEU A 104 25.07 11.56 -8.85
C LEU A 104 26.57 11.75 -9.04
N GLU A 105 27.41 10.96 -8.34
CA GLU A 105 28.88 11.01 -8.47
C GLU A 105 29.35 10.71 -9.89
N PHE A 106 28.54 9.99 -10.67
CA PHE A 106 28.78 9.66 -12.08
C PHE A 106 28.09 10.62 -13.06
N GLY A 107 27.45 11.69 -12.58
CA GLY A 107 26.71 12.62 -13.42
C GLY A 107 25.31 12.09 -13.86
N ALA A 108 24.81 11.04 -13.24
CA ALA A 108 23.46 10.56 -13.50
C ALA A 108 22.40 11.47 -12.84
N ARG A 109 21.17 11.44 -13.35
CA ARG A 109 20.01 12.11 -12.75
C ARG A 109 19.23 11.12 -11.92
N THR A 110 18.83 11.52 -10.72
CA THR A 110 18.14 10.63 -9.77
C THR A 110 16.71 11.05 -9.53
N GLY A 111 15.84 10.08 -9.22
CA GLY A 111 14.45 10.35 -8.87
C GLY A 111 13.73 9.16 -8.24
N ALA A 112 12.51 9.39 -7.79
CA ALA A 112 11.60 8.35 -7.36
C ALA A 112 10.31 8.39 -8.19
N PHE A 113 9.78 7.22 -8.53
CA PHE A 113 8.58 7.01 -9.32
C PHE A 113 7.73 5.90 -8.68
N HIS A 114 6.95 6.25 -7.67
CA HIS A 114 6.18 5.28 -6.89
C HIS A 114 4.74 5.19 -7.37
N PRO A 115 4.29 4.03 -7.88
CA PRO A 115 2.88 3.81 -8.18
C PRO A 115 2.09 3.64 -6.87
N LEU A 116 1.17 4.57 -6.60
CA LEU A 116 0.26 4.49 -5.44
C LEU A 116 -0.83 3.46 -5.72
N GLN A 117 -0.48 2.19 -5.56
CA GLN A 117 -1.35 1.06 -5.87
C GLN A 117 -0.96 -0.17 -5.05
N THR A 118 -1.86 -1.12 -4.93
CA THR A 118 -1.64 -2.41 -4.29
C THR A 118 -1.48 -3.53 -5.32
N PHE A 119 -0.50 -4.41 -5.09
CA PHE A 119 -0.12 -5.45 -6.05
C PHE A 119 0.03 -6.80 -5.35
N ALA A 120 -1.00 -7.64 -5.40
CA ALA A 120 -0.95 -8.96 -4.79
C ALA A 120 -0.26 -10.02 -5.68
N SER A 121 -0.23 -9.81 -7.00
CA SER A 121 0.46 -10.68 -7.97
C SER A 121 0.90 -9.87 -9.19
N VAL A 122 1.83 -10.42 -9.99
CA VAL A 122 2.28 -9.76 -11.24
C VAL A 122 1.11 -9.52 -12.20
N ARG A 123 0.21 -10.50 -12.38
CA ARG A 123 -0.96 -10.35 -13.25
C ARG A 123 -1.86 -9.21 -12.80
N GLN A 124 -2.23 -9.20 -11.52
CA GLN A 124 -3.04 -8.11 -10.97
C GLN A 124 -2.34 -6.76 -11.03
N ALA A 125 -1.01 -6.73 -10.85
CA ALA A 125 -0.24 -5.50 -10.97
C ALA A 125 -0.30 -4.93 -12.41
N ILE A 126 -0.17 -5.78 -13.42
CA ILE A 126 -0.31 -5.39 -14.83
C ILE A 126 -1.69 -4.78 -15.08
N ASP A 127 -2.75 -5.39 -14.52
CA ASP A 127 -4.12 -4.91 -14.70
C ASP A 127 -4.38 -3.59 -13.95
N ASN A 128 -3.87 -3.47 -12.72
CA ASN A 128 -4.20 -2.38 -11.80
C ASN A 128 -3.28 -1.16 -11.92
N ILE A 129 -2.09 -1.26 -12.54
CA ILE A 129 -1.15 -0.13 -12.60
C ILE A 129 -1.65 1.00 -13.51
N ALA A 130 -2.43 0.65 -14.53
CA ALA A 130 -3.06 1.63 -15.40
C ALA A 130 -4.10 2.45 -14.61
N GLY A 131 -4.06 3.78 -14.75
CA GLY A 131 -4.94 4.69 -14.02
C GLY A 131 -4.51 4.98 -12.58
N SER A 132 -3.37 4.43 -12.12
CA SER A 132 -2.83 4.74 -10.79
C SER A 132 -2.31 6.17 -10.71
N THR A 133 -2.21 6.70 -9.49
CA THR A 133 -1.47 7.93 -9.24
C THR A 133 0.00 7.59 -8.99
N PHE A 134 0.91 8.32 -9.62
CA PHE A 134 2.35 8.16 -9.44
C PHE A 134 2.89 9.30 -8.58
N ALA A 135 3.56 8.97 -7.49
CA ALA A 135 4.30 9.95 -6.69
C ALA A 135 5.70 10.11 -7.29
N ILE A 136 6.02 11.36 -7.66
CA ILE A 136 7.26 11.73 -8.35
C ILE A 136 8.09 12.65 -7.46
N GLU A 137 9.36 12.28 -7.28
CA GLU A 137 10.39 13.12 -6.69
C GLU A 137 11.57 13.13 -7.67
N ALA A 138 11.77 14.23 -8.36
CA ALA A 138 12.88 14.41 -9.32
C ALA A 138 13.02 15.88 -9.68
N GLU A 139 14.20 16.24 -10.23
CA GLU A 139 14.45 17.52 -10.85
C GLU A 139 14.32 17.44 -12.39
N GLU A 140 14.19 18.60 -13.05
CA GLU A 140 14.17 18.65 -14.52
C GLU A 140 15.54 18.25 -15.10
N PRO A 141 15.60 17.58 -16.26
CA PRO A 141 14.48 17.21 -17.14
C PRO A 141 13.82 15.85 -16.78
N LEU A 142 14.38 15.09 -15.82
CA LEU A 142 13.87 13.76 -15.46
C LEU A 142 12.41 13.83 -14.98
N LYS A 143 12.05 14.85 -14.22
CA LYS A 143 10.68 15.04 -13.71
C LYS A 143 9.66 15.08 -14.86
N SER A 144 9.91 15.83 -15.91
CA SER A 144 9.05 15.86 -17.09
C SER A 144 8.91 14.49 -17.75
N THR A 145 10.01 13.76 -17.89
CA THR A 145 10.00 12.38 -18.42
C THR A 145 9.12 11.46 -17.57
N LEU A 146 9.23 11.54 -16.24
CA LEU A 146 8.42 10.69 -15.34
C LEU A 146 6.91 11.04 -15.40
N LYS A 147 6.57 12.31 -15.57
CA LYS A 147 5.18 12.74 -15.82
C LYS A 147 4.62 12.18 -17.13
N GLU A 148 5.42 12.19 -18.19
CA GLU A 148 5.03 11.58 -19.48
C GLU A 148 4.79 10.08 -19.33
N LEU A 149 5.65 9.36 -18.61
CA LEU A 149 5.47 7.94 -18.33
C LEU A 149 4.20 7.65 -17.52
N ALA A 150 3.91 8.47 -16.51
CA ALA A 150 2.66 8.35 -15.75
C ALA A 150 1.42 8.54 -16.65
N GLY A 151 1.44 9.56 -17.50
CA GLY A 151 0.39 9.83 -18.49
C GLY A 151 0.22 8.69 -19.50
N ALA A 152 1.32 8.13 -20.00
CA ALA A 152 1.30 6.98 -20.91
C ALA A 152 0.62 5.74 -20.29
N LEU A 153 0.72 5.59 -18.98
CA LEU A 153 0.04 4.55 -18.19
C LEU A 153 -1.42 4.90 -17.87
N ASN A 154 -1.99 5.93 -18.49
CA ASN A 154 -3.30 6.50 -18.17
C ASN A 154 -3.44 6.92 -16.70
N GLY A 155 -2.32 7.16 -16.03
CA GLY A 155 -2.27 7.56 -14.63
C GLY A 155 -2.25 9.07 -14.44
N THR A 156 -2.38 9.46 -13.19
CA THR A 156 -2.14 10.83 -12.72
C THR A 156 -0.81 10.89 -11.96
N PHE A 157 -0.38 12.07 -11.54
CA PHE A 157 0.81 12.20 -10.73
C PHE A 157 0.65 13.24 -9.62
N ILE A 158 1.45 13.09 -8.58
CA ILE A 158 1.70 14.09 -7.56
C ILE A 158 3.20 14.30 -7.43
N GLU A 159 3.62 15.54 -7.22
CA GLU A 159 5.02 15.85 -6.91
C GLU A 159 5.22 15.82 -5.41
N LEU A 160 6.23 15.11 -4.95
CA LEU A 160 6.62 15.03 -3.54
C LEU A 160 8.01 15.62 -3.33
N LYS A 161 8.20 16.19 -2.15
CA LYS A 161 9.53 16.51 -1.63
C LYS A 161 10.04 15.33 -0.79
N ALA A 162 11.35 15.19 -0.69
CA ALA A 162 11.99 14.15 0.12
C ALA A 162 11.37 14.00 1.52
N ARG A 163 11.16 15.12 2.23
CA ARG A 163 10.62 15.16 3.59
C ARG A 163 9.18 14.65 3.71
N ASP A 164 8.41 14.63 2.63
CA ASP A 164 6.99 14.32 2.63
C ASP A 164 6.73 12.82 2.36
N LYS A 165 7.72 12.08 1.85
CA LYS A 165 7.55 10.70 1.42
C LYS A 165 7.13 9.74 2.52
N VAL A 166 7.73 9.83 3.69
CA VAL A 166 7.41 8.91 4.81
C VAL A 166 5.95 9.08 5.23
N ILE A 167 5.47 10.33 5.39
CA ILE A 167 4.07 10.57 5.78
C ILE A 167 3.09 10.21 4.65
N TYR A 168 3.46 10.47 3.41
CA TYR A 168 2.71 10.04 2.24
C TYR A 168 2.55 8.51 2.22
N HIS A 169 3.64 7.77 2.43
CA HIS A 169 3.58 6.31 2.44
C HIS A 169 2.78 5.77 3.65
N ALA A 170 2.90 6.39 4.82
CA ALA A 170 2.08 6.06 5.98
C ALA A 170 0.57 6.24 5.69
N ALA A 171 0.19 7.30 4.97
CA ALA A 171 -1.19 7.50 4.55
C ALA A 171 -1.67 6.38 3.59
N ALA A 172 -0.82 5.94 2.66
CA ALA A 172 -1.12 4.81 1.78
C ALA A 172 -1.30 3.50 2.56
N VAL A 173 -0.44 3.24 3.55
CA VAL A 173 -0.56 2.07 4.45
C VAL A 173 -1.89 2.08 5.20
N ILE A 174 -2.30 3.24 5.74
CA ILE A 174 -3.59 3.38 6.43
C ILE A 174 -4.75 3.08 5.49
N ALA A 175 -4.73 3.63 4.28
CA ALA A 175 -5.84 3.49 3.33
C ALA A 175 -5.94 2.09 2.71
N CYS A 176 -4.83 1.36 2.58
CA CYS A 176 -4.76 0.09 1.87
C CYS A 176 -4.45 -1.09 2.81
N ASN A 177 -3.27 -1.11 3.44
CA ASN A 177 -2.83 -2.26 4.22
C ASN A 177 -3.68 -2.47 5.49
N TYR A 178 -4.04 -1.38 6.17
CA TYR A 178 -4.91 -1.47 7.35
C TYR A 178 -6.36 -1.80 7.00
N LEU A 179 -6.81 -1.51 5.77
CA LEU A 179 -8.12 -2.02 5.30
C LEU A 179 -8.15 -3.56 5.33
N VAL A 180 -7.07 -4.23 4.88
CA VAL A 180 -6.97 -5.69 4.95
C VAL A 180 -7.04 -6.17 6.41
N THR A 181 -6.35 -5.48 7.32
CA THR A 181 -6.41 -5.79 8.76
C THR A 181 -7.83 -5.60 9.32
N LEU A 182 -8.54 -4.54 8.93
CA LEU A 182 -9.92 -4.30 9.36
C LEU A 182 -10.87 -5.40 8.86
N VAL A 183 -10.70 -5.86 7.64
CA VAL A 183 -11.48 -7.00 7.10
C VAL A 183 -11.19 -8.26 7.92
N LYS A 184 -9.92 -8.55 8.19
CA LYS A 184 -9.52 -9.70 9.04
C LYS A 184 -10.15 -9.63 10.43
N VAL A 185 -10.15 -8.45 11.06
CA VAL A 185 -10.79 -8.25 12.37
C VAL A 185 -12.30 -8.49 12.28
N ALA A 186 -12.96 -8.00 11.23
CA ALA A 186 -14.37 -8.25 11.02
C ALA A 186 -14.68 -9.74 10.80
N ASP A 187 -13.86 -10.44 10.00
CA ASP A 187 -13.99 -11.89 9.78
C ASP A 187 -13.85 -12.68 11.10
N ASP A 188 -12.92 -12.30 11.97
CA ASP A 188 -12.75 -12.94 13.28
C ASP A 188 -13.99 -12.75 14.17
N LEU A 189 -14.64 -11.59 14.11
CA LEU A 189 -15.91 -11.37 14.83
C LEU A 189 -17.03 -12.28 14.32
N TRP A 190 -17.10 -12.54 13.01
CA TRP A 190 -18.10 -13.45 12.44
C TRP A 190 -17.89 -14.90 12.89
N GLN A 191 -16.64 -15.30 13.14
CA GLN A 191 -16.33 -16.64 13.67
C GLN A 191 -16.87 -16.84 15.09
N THR A 192 -17.06 -15.78 15.91
CA THR A 192 -17.60 -15.91 17.26
C THR A 192 -19.04 -16.43 17.27
N PHE A 193 -19.77 -16.27 16.16
CA PHE A 193 -21.12 -16.83 15.98
C PHE A 193 -21.21 -17.89 14.87
N GLY A 194 -20.07 -18.56 14.59
CA GLY A 194 -20.01 -19.82 13.82
C GLY A 194 -19.94 -19.68 12.30
N VAL A 195 -19.70 -18.47 11.75
CA VAL A 195 -19.53 -18.27 10.30
C VAL A 195 -18.07 -18.49 9.92
N PRO A 196 -17.74 -19.38 8.96
CA PRO A 196 -16.38 -19.59 8.48
C PRO A 196 -15.79 -18.34 7.83
N ARG A 197 -14.46 -18.16 7.94
CA ARG A 197 -13.76 -16.95 7.49
C ARG A 197 -14.04 -16.59 6.04
N ASP A 198 -13.92 -17.55 5.12
CA ASP A 198 -14.12 -17.27 3.68
C ASP A 198 -15.57 -16.93 3.34
N GLU A 199 -16.53 -17.42 4.11
CA GLU A 199 -17.93 -17.04 3.98
C GLU A 199 -18.14 -15.61 4.51
N ALA A 200 -17.57 -15.29 5.67
CA ALA A 200 -17.57 -13.93 6.22
C ALA A 200 -16.93 -12.92 5.24
N THR A 201 -15.74 -13.22 4.71
CA THR A 201 -15.07 -12.36 3.72
C THR A 201 -15.97 -12.15 2.50
N ARG A 202 -16.54 -13.23 1.91
CA ARG A 202 -17.45 -13.12 0.76
C ARG A 202 -18.68 -12.24 1.06
N ALA A 203 -19.24 -12.36 2.24
CA ALA A 203 -20.40 -11.56 2.67
C ALA A 203 -20.04 -10.08 2.88
N LEU A 204 -18.83 -9.79 3.36
CA LEU A 204 -18.36 -8.41 3.60
C LEU A 204 -17.92 -7.69 2.33
N LEU A 205 -17.49 -8.39 1.28
CA LEU A 205 -17.00 -7.75 0.03
C LEU A 205 -18.02 -6.78 -0.61
N PRO A 206 -19.33 -7.08 -0.75
CA PRO A 206 -20.29 -6.11 -1.27
C PRO A 206 -20.40 -4.84 -0.42
N LEU A 207 -20.33 -4.97 0.92
CA LEU A 207 -20.35 -3.83 1.85
C LEU A 207 -19.11 -2.93 1.65
N LEU A 208 -17.94 -3.52 1.53
CA LEU A 208 -16.68 -2.80 1.27
C LEU A 208 -16.73 -2.07 -0.07
N ARG A 209 -17.17 -2.73 -1.14
CA ARG A 209 -17.34 -2.11 -2.46
C ARG A 209 -18.33 -0.95 -2.42
N GLY A 210 -19.46 -1.12 -1.71
CA GLY A 210 -20.43 -0.05 -1.50
C GLY A 210 -19.83 1.16 -0.78
N THR A 211 -18.99 0.93 0.22
CA THR A 211 -18.28 2.00 0.94
C THR A 211 -17.32 2.75 0.02
N LEU A 212 -16.51 2.03 -0.77
CA LEU A 212 -15.57 2.65 -1.73
C LEU A 212 -16.33 3.44 -2.80
N ASN A 213 -17.43 2.92 -3.32
CA ASN A 213 -18.27 3.63 -4.29
C ASN A 213 -18.86 4.92 -3.68
N ASN A 214 -19.32 4.88 -2.43
CA ASN A 214 -19.82 6.07 -1.74
C ASN A 214 -18.72 7.12 -1.54
N ILE A 215 -17.49 6.71 -1.17
CA ILE A 215 -16.34 7.62 -1.06
C ILE A 215 -16.09 8.29 -2.42
N GLY A 216 -16.07 7.51 -3.50
CA GLY A 216 -15.86 8.05 -4.85
C GLY A 216 -17.00 8.98 -5.34
N ALA A 217 -18.25 8.69 -4.97
CA ALA A 217 -19.40 9.44 -5.45
C ALA A 217 -19.63 10.76 -4.72
N VAL A 218 -19.48 10.78 -3.39
CA VAL A 218 -19.84 11.96 -2.57
C VAL A 218 -18.70 12.44 -1.65
N GLY A 219 -17.57 11.75 -1.63
CA GLY A 219 -16.40 12.11 -0.84
C GLY A 219 -16.59 11.97 0.67
N VAL A 220 -15.49 12.21 1.41
CA VAL A 220 -15.47 12.36 2.87
C VAL A 220 -15.69 13.85 3.18
N PRO A 221 -16.56 14.20 4.15
CA PRO A 221 -17.25 13.35 5.15
C PRO A 221 -18.61 12.81 4.71
N GLN A 222 -19.12 13.16 3.53
CA GLN A 222 -20.53 12.93 3.16
C GLN A 222 -20.87 11.43 3.03
N CYS A 223 -19.91 10.57 2.67
CA CYS A 223 -20.08 9.13 2.54
C CYS A 223 -20.27 8.39 3.89
N LEU A 224 -19.95 9.03 5.03
CA LEU A 224 -20.02 8.36 6.34
C LEU A 224 -21.44 7.92 6.68
N THR A 225 -21.61 6.68 7.10
CA THR A 225 -22.85 6.07 7.58
C THR A 225 -22.64 5.43 8.97
N GLY A 226 -23.65 4.77 9.50
CA GLY A 226 -23.55 4.01 10.74
C GLY A 226 -23.97 4.77 11.99
N PRO A 227 -23.80 4.14 13.19
CA PRO A 227 -24.35 4.68 14.44
C PRO A 227 -23.68 6.01 14.87
N ILE A 228 -22.35 6.14 14.69
CA ILE A 228 -21.62 7.37 15.04
C ILE A 228 -22.09 8.53 14.16
N ALA A 229 -22.31 8.29 12.86
CA ALA A 229 -22.81 9.32 11.95
C ALA A 229 -24.22 9.84 12.33
N ARG A 230 -25.01 9.05 13.08
CA ARG A 230 -26.36 9.41 13.55
C ARG A 230 -26.40 9.85 15.01
N GLY A 231 -25.29 9.88 15.72
CA GLY A 231 -25.23 10.18 17.14
C GLY A 231 -25.86 9.09 18.03
N ASP A 232 -25.92 7.84 17.55
CA ASP A 232 -26.56 6.71 18.24
C ASP A 232 -25.60 6.07 19.26
N SER A 233 -25.45 6.74 20.40
CA SER A 233 -24.63 6.27 21.52
C SER A 233 -25.14 4.96 22.15
N GLY A 234 -26.45 4.69 22.02
CA GLY A 234 -27.06 3.46 22.52
C GLY A 234 -26.55 2.23 21.77
N THR A 235 -26.53 2.27 20.45
CA THR A 235 -25.96 1.20 19.62
C THR A 235 -24.47 1.03 19.85
N VAL A 236 -23.70 2.13 19.97
CA VAL A 236 -22.25 2.08 20.27
C VAL A 236 -22.01 1.39 21.62
N ARG A 237 -22.81 1.68 22.64
CA ARG A 237 -22.72 1.02 23.96
C ARG A 237 -22.95 -0.49 23.86
N LYS A 238 -23.99 -0.92 23.12
CA LYS A 238 -24.25 -2.35 22.90
C LYS A 238 -23.07 -3.05 22.21
N HIS A 239 -22.45 -2.41 21.23
CA HIS A 239 -21.24 -2.96 20.59
C HIS A 239 -20.09 -3.12 21.59
N ILE A 240 -19.83 -2.12 22.42
CA ILE A 240 -18.77 -2.17 23.44
C ILE A 240 -19.01 -3.31 24.43
N GLU A 241 -20.25 -3.48 24.93
CA GLU A 241 -20.56 -4.55 25.88
C GLU A 241 -20.43 -5.94 25.23
N ALA A 242 -20.86 -6.09 23.97
CA ALA A 242 -20.68 -7.33 23.24
C ALA A 242 -19.20 -7.64 23.00
N LEU A 243 -18.39 -6.66 22.55
CA LEU A 243 -16.96 -6.84 22.33
C LEU A 243 -16.19 -7.14 23.62
N LYS A 244 -16.55 -6.51 24.75
CA LYS A 244 -15.95 -6.84 26.06
C LYS A 244 -16.12 -8.32 26.42
N LYS A 245 -17.23 -8.91 26.01
CA LYS A 245 -17.58 -10.29 26.36
C LYS A 245 -17.00 -11.29 25.36
N GLU A 246 -17.18 -11.06 24.07
CA GLU A 246 -16.93 -12.05 23.01
C GLU A 246 -15.59 -11.86 22.29
N ALA A 247 -15.03 -10.63 22.27
CA ALA A 247 -13.80 -10.31 21.54
C ALA A 247 -13.04 -9.13 22.19
N PRO A 248 -12.56 -9.28 23.44
CA PRO A 248 -11.93 -8.19 24.19
C PRO A 248 -10.69 -7.61 23.50
N ASP A 249 -9.97 -8.39 22.72
CA ASP A 249 -8.79 -7.97 21.98
C ASP A 249 -9.10 -6.97 20.84
N VAL A 250 -10.34 -6.98 20.34
CA VAL A 250 -10.81 -6.06 19.28
C VAL A 250 -11.29 -4.73 19.85
N LEU A 251 -11.63 -4.69 21.14
CA LEU A 251 -12.30 -3.55 21.78
C LEU A 251 -11.52 -2.24 21.66
N SER A 252 -10.20 -2.28 21.85
CA SER A 252 -9.35 -1.08 21.76
C SER A 252 -9.35 -0.50 20.34
N VAL A 253 -9.24 -1.34 19.32
CA VAL A 253 -9.29 -0.93 17.90
C VAL A 253 -10.66 -0.34 17.56
N TYR A 254 -11.76 -0.97 18.01
CA TYR A 254 -13.10 -0.46 17.80
C TYR A 254 -13.29 0.94 18.42
N CYS A 255 -12.88 1.11 19.67
CA CYS A 255 -13.02 2.38 20.38
C CYS A 255 -12.15 3.48 19.76
N GLU A 256 -10.89 3.20 19.40
CA GLU A 256 -10.01 4.18 18.78
C GLU A 256 -10.56 4.65 17.42
N LEU A 257 -10.92 3.74 16.55
CA LEU A 257 -11.55 4.07 15.25
C LEU A 257 -12.85 4.83 15.45
N GLY A 258 -13.64 4.46 16.45
CA GLY A 258 -14.85 5.19 16.82
C GLY A 258 -14.57 6.64 17.20
N LEU A 259 -13.55 6.89 18.02
CA LEU A 259 -13.11 8.25 18.40
C LEU A 259 -12.66 9.06 17.18
N GLN A 260 -11.89 8.45 16.26
CA GLN A 260 -11.47 9.09 15.01
C GLN A 260 -12.63 9.33 14.03
N THR A 261 -13.74 8.60 14.15
CA THR A 261 -14.93 8.78 13.31
C THR A 261 -15.78 9.98 13.75
N ILE A 262 -15.73 10.40 15.02
CA ILE A 262 -16.52 11.52 15.54
C ILE A 262 -16.25 12.83 14.79
N PRO A 263 -15.00 13.25 14.56
CA PRO A 263 -14.72 14.46 13.76
C PRO A 263 -15.32 14.40 12.35
N VAL A 264 -15.32 13.22 11.73
CA VAL A 264 -15.94 13.03 10.40
C VAL A 264 -17.46 13.20 10.47
N ALA A 265 -18.11 12.70 11.52
CA ALA A 265 -19.54 12.85 11.74
C ALA A 265 -19.93 14.32 12.00
N LEU A 266 -19.14 15.07 12.78
CA LEU A 266 -19.30 16.52 12.99
C LEU A 266 -19.15 17.30 11.67
N ALA A 267 -18.10 17.01 10.90
CA ALA A 267 -17.87 17.65 9.60
C ALA A 267 -18.99 17.33 8.58
N LYS A 268 -19.65 16.17 8.70
CA LYS A 268 -20.84 15.83 7.92
C LYS A 268 -22.08 16.68 8.31
N GLY A 269 -22.09 17.31 9.49
CA GLY A 269 -23.19 18.12 10.00
C GLY A 269 -24.43 17.33 10.46
N ARG A 270 -24.27 16.05 10.79
CA ARG A 270 -25.38 15.18 11.25
C ARG A 270 -25.45 15.05 12.77
N ILE A 271 -24.41 15.44 13.49
CA ILE A 271 -24.35 15.50 14.96
C ILE A 271 -23.79 16.85 15.39
N ASP A 272 -24.18 17.29 16.58
CA ASP A 272 -23.62 18.44 17.28
C ASP A 272 -22.55 18.03 18.31
N GLU A 273 -21.91 19.00 18.97
CA GLU A 273 -20.89 18.73 19.99
C GLU A 273 -21.46 17.98 21.21
N ASN A 274 -22.72 18.19 21.58
CA ASN A 274 -23.32 17.45 22.70
C ASN A 274 -23.39 15.95 22.40
N LYS A 275 -23.83 15.59 21.19
CA LYS A 275 -23.82 14.20 20.72
C LYS A 275 -22.41 13.62 20.55
N ALA A 276 -21.47 14.44 20.09
CA ALA A 276 -20.06 14.08 20.00
C ALA A 276 -19.46 13.76 21.38
N ASP A 277 -19.77 14.58 22.40
CA ASP A 277 -19.28 14.36 23.77
C ASP A 277 -19.90 13.10 24.40
N GLU A 278 -21.18 12.84 24.16
CA GLU A 278 -21.84 11.62 24.57
C GLU A 278 -21.15 10.38 23.97
N LEU A 279 -20.87 10.40 22.66
CA LEU A 279 -20.15 9.33 21.97
C LEU A 279 -18.72 9.17 22.48
N ARG A 280 -17.98 10.29 22.69
CA ARG A 280 -16.63 10.26 23.29
C ARG A 280 -16.62 9.59 24.66
N ALA A 281 -17.58 9.93 25.52
CA ALA A 281 -17.70 9.33 26.85
C ALA A 281 -17.94 7.81 26.78
N VAL A 282 -18.84 7.38 25.89
CA VAL A 282 -19.16 5.96 25.68
C VAL A 282 -17.93 5.20 25.16
N LEU A 283 -17.26 5.69 24.12
CA LEU A 283 -16.08 5.04 23.52
C LEU A 283 -14.92 4.97 24.52
N LYS A 284 -14.64 6.06 25.26
CA LYS A 284 -13.61 6.08 26.30
C LYS A 284 -13.87 5.07 27.42
N SER A 285 -15.11 4.74 27.71
CA SER A 285 -15.43 3.72 28.71
C SER A 285 -14.98 2.31 28.30
N GLY A 286 -14.77 2.08 27.03
CA GLY A 286 -14.24 0.81 26.49
C GLY A 286 -12.78 0.57 26.84
N PHE A 287 -11.96 1.62 27.08
CA PHE A 287 -10.57 1.50 27.48
C PHE A 287 -10.35 1.25 28.99
N LYS A 288 -11.37 1.47 29.82
CA LYS A 288 -11.25 1.21 31.25
C LYS A 288 -11.25 -0.29 31.49
N ARG A 289 -10.07 -0.85 31.87
CA ARG A 289 -9.99 -2.18 32.46
C ARG A 289 -10.88 -2.21 33.71
N ARG A 290 -11.55 -3.34 33.97
CA ARG A 290 -12.14 -3.57 35.28
C ARG A 290 -11.02 -3.52 36.31
N GLU A 291 -10.91 -2.42 37.07
CA GLU A 291 -10.19 -2.41 38.33
C GLU A 291 -11.02 -3.29 39.27
N GLY A 292 -10.52 -4.47 39.58
CA GLY A 292 -11.13 -5.36 40.58
C GLY A 292 -11.25 -6.81 40.12
N GLY A 293 -10.12 -7.51 40.11
CA GLY A 293 -10.03 -8.96 40.02
C GLY A 293 -8.66 -9.37 40.52
N GLN A 294 -8.61 -9.77 41.79
CA GLN A 294 -7.39 -10.28 42.44
C GLN A 294 -6.78 -11.39 41.60
N GLY A 295 -5.45 -11.39 41.58
CA GLY A 295 -4.65 -12.34 40.83
C GLY A 295 -4.97 -13.79 41.16
N GLN A 296 -5.03 -14.57 40.11
CA GLN A 296 -4.57 -15.96 40.14
C GLN A 296 -3.63 -16.12 38.94
N ASP A 297 -2.36 -16.22 39.27
CA ASP A 297 -1.33 -16.75 38.39
C ASP A 297 -1.77 -18.15 37.95
N THR A 298 -2.02 -18.33 36.68
CA THR A 298 -1.94 -19.65 36.08
C THR A 298 -1.01 -19.57 34.88
N ALA A 299 0.03 -20.36 34.99
CA ALA A 299 1.12 -20.53 34.07
C ALA A 299 0.69 -20.87 32.63
N ASP A 300 1.40 -20.28 31.73
CA ASP A 300 1.94 -20.82 30.49
C ASP A 300 1.11 -21.88 29.73
N GLU A 301 0.45 -21.47 28.65
CA GLU A 301 0.29 -22.34 27.48
C GLU A 301 0.69 -21.58 26.21
N LYS A 302 1.92 -21.88 25.79
CA LYS A 302 2.46 -21.55 24.49
C LYS A 302 1.59 -22.19 23.40
N ARG A 303 0.70 -21.48 22.77
CA ARG A 303 0.12 -21.87 21.49
C ARG A 303 1.07 -21.53 20.37
N GLY A 304 1.83 -22.53 19.94
CA GLY A 304 2.67 -22.47 18.76
C GLY A 304 1.86 -22.21 17.50
N TYR A 305 2.30 -21.20 16.75
CA TYR A 305 1.84 -20.94 15.38
C TYR A 305 2.33 -22.10 14.50
N ARG A 306 1.46 -23.01 14.12
CA ARG A 306 1.78 -24.00 13.08
C ARG A 306 1.70 -23.29 11.72
N ARG A 307 2.86 -23.23 11.06
CA ARG A 307 2.97 -22.98 9.63
C ARG A 307 2.61 -24.27 8.91
N ASP A 308 1.41 -24.41 8.44
CA ASP A 308 1.06 -25.39 7.39
C ASP A 308 -0.42 -25.15 7.08
N ASP A 309 -0.64 -24.39 6.00
CA ASP A 309 -1.80 -24.47 5.14
C ASP A 309 -1.60 -23.46 3.99
N ALA A 310 -0.77 -23.89 3.03
CA ALA A 310 -0.71 -23.25 1.73
C ALA A 310 -1.95 -23.68 0.94
N LEU A 311 -2.87 -22.75 0.74
CA LEU A 311 -4.00 -22.94 -0.17
C LEU A 311 -3.52 -22.97 -1.62
N PRO A 312 -4.05 -23.83 -2.47
CA PRO A 312 -3.71 -23.86 -3.89
C PRO A 312 -4.24 -22.60 -4.59
N VAL A 313 -3.36 -21.97 -5.36
CA VAL A 313 -3.66 -20.83 -6.24
C VAL A 313 -4.51 -21.34 -7.40
N LEU A 314 -5.72 -20.82 -7.53
CA LEU A 314 -6.52 -20.85 -8.75
C LEU A 314 -6.23 -19.60 -9.59
#